data_e28649ba7f66adcce30a6f70e2e59c8c
#
_entry.id   e28649ba7f66adcce30a6f70e2e59c8c
#
_cell.length_a   1.000
_cell.length_b   1.000
_cell.length_c   1.000
_cell.angle_alpha   90.00
_cell.angle_beta   90.00
_cell.angle_gamma   90.00
#
_symmetry.space_group_name_H-M   'P 1'
#
loop_
_entity.id
_entity.type
_entity.pdbx_description
1 polymer ?
#
loop_
_entity_poly.entity_id
_entity_poly.type
_entity_poly.pdbx_seq_one_letter_code
_entity_poly.pdbx_strand_id
1 'polypeptide(L)'
;MGYQQAAVQRGFIATSQKSSVARIDINNNVYTLPDSYNIMSFDDDNFDVDRYYSAIWKGFDNKRERNEIELESMKNREGFEASYLDMNLRILVIAPNGDYASHCGMWYIPGSEYAYVEPVFTLPEYRKMGLGKAAVLEGVKRCGKLGAKQAYVLSTQQFYYNIGFYPIQNETWWVYKNSL
;
A
#
# COMPACT_ATOMS: atom_id res chain seq x y z
N MET A 1 -23.47 22.04 -12.92
CA MET A 1 -22.21 22.71 -12.53
C MET A 1 -21.24 21.61 -12.14
N GLY A 2 -20.06 21.54 -12.78
CA GLY A 2 -19.06 20.49 -12.47
C GLY A 2 -18.34 20.77 -11.14
N TYR A 3 -17.79 19.73 -10.50
CA TYR A 3 -17.04 19.85 -9.23
C TYR A 3 -15.93 20.91 -9.27
N GLN A 4 -15.21 21.03 -10.37
CA GLN A 4 -14.13 22.00 -10.54
C GLN A 4 -14.66 23.45 -10.52
N GLN A 5 -15.79 23.72 -11.16
CA GLN A 5 -16.41 25.04 -11.13
C GLN A 5 -16.89 25.41 -9.72
N ALA A 6 -17.48 24.44 -9.01
CA ALA A 6 -17.90 24.64 -7.62
C ALA A 6 -16.71 24.88 -6.68
N ALA A 7 -15.59 24.21 -6.89
CA ALA A 7 -14.36 24.42 -6.11
C ALA A 7 -13.81 25.84 -6.32
N VAL A 8 -13.71 26.30 -7.58
CA VAL A 8 -13.24 27.65 -7.90
C VAL A 8 -14.14 28.72 -7.25
N GLN A 9 -15.46 28.56 -7.36
CA GLN A 9 -16.42 29.51 -6.73
C GLN A 9 -16.29 29.58 -5.21
N ARG A 10 -15.84 28.48 -4.57
CA ARG A 10 -15.58 28.41 -3.13
C ARG A 10 -14.18 28.81 -2.72
N GLY A 11 -13.38 29.35 -3.63
CA GLY A 11 -12.04 29.86 -3.34
C GLY A 11 -10.93 28.81 -3.36
N PHE A 12 -11.18 27.62 -3.92
CA PHE A 12 -10.13 26.65 -4.16
C PHE A 12 -9.39 26.92 -5.48
N ILE A 13 -8.11 26.62 -5.50
CA ILE A 13 -7.25 26.69 -6.70
C ILE A 13 -6.63 25.32 -6.98
N ALA A 14 -6.55 25.00 -8.26
CA ALA A 14 -5.87 23.78 -8.69
C ALA A 14 -4.36 23.91 -8.49
N THR A 15 -3.74 22.89 -7.97
CA THR A 15 -2.28 22.80 -7.83
C THR A 15 -1.64 22.11 -9.04
N SER A 16 -0.32 22.16 -9.13
CA SER A 16 0.45 21.34 -10.08
C SER A 16 0.53 19.86 -9.67
N GLN A 17 0.21 19.56 -8.41
CA GLN A 17 0.24 18.19 -7.90
C GLN A 17 -0.86 17.36 -8.54
N LYS A 18 -0.48 16.20 -9.05
CA LYS A 18 -1.39 15.23 -9.67
C LYS A 18 -1.34 13.93 -8.89
N SER A 19 -2.46 13.24 -8.84
CA SER A 19 -2.52 11.83 -8.48
C SER A 19 -3.19 11.04 -9.60
N SER A 20 -3.03 9.74 -9.56
CA SER A 20 -3.63 8.85 -10.55
C SER A 20 -4.22 7.65 -9.84
N VAL A 21 -5.45 7.31 -10.18
CA VAL A 21 -6.00 6.01 -9.86
C VAL A 21 -5.49 5.05 -10.92
N ALA A 22 -4.75 4.04 -10.50
CA ALA A 22 -4.27 2.98 -11.37
C ALA A 22 -4.91 1.65 -10.98
N ARG A 23 -5.08 0.75 -11.95
CA ARG A 23 -5.76 -0.53 -11.82
C ARG A 23 -4.90 -1.66 -12.38
N ILE A 24 -4.99 -2.82 -11.77
CA ILE A 24 -4.51 -4.10 -12.32
C ILE A 24 -5.70 -5.07 -12.39
N ASP A 25 -5.83 -5.79 -13.51
CA ASP A 25 -6.77 -6.89 -13.61
C ASP A 25 -6.18 -8.13 -12.95
N ILE A 26 -6.98 -8.83 -12.14
CA ILE A 26 -6.56 -10.01 -11.39
C ILE A 26 -6.64 -11.23 -12.31
N ASN A 27 -5.51 -11.54 -12.88
CA ASN A 27 -5.32 -12.70 -13.76
C ASN A 27 -4.24 -13.61 -13.15
N ASN A 28 -3.51 -14.32 -13.97
CA ASN A 28 -2.32 -15.10 -13.57
C ASN A 28 -1.11 -14.17 -13.33
N ASN A 29 -1.26 -13.22 -12.40
CA ASN A 29 -0.19 -12.32 -12.01
C ASN A 29 0.93 -13.11 -11.33
N VAL A 30 2.09 -13.19 -11.99
CA VAL A 30 3.23 -13.98 -11.53
C VAL A 30 4.33 -13.07 -10.95
N TYR A 31 4.94 -13.57 -9.90
CA TYR A 31 6.14 -12.98 -9.32
C TYR A 31 7.13 -14.09 -8.95
N THR A 32 8.36 -13.70 -8.71
CA THR A 32 9.41 -14.57 -8.17
C THR A 32 9.99 -13.91 -6.93
N LEU A 33 10.41 -14.70 -5.97
CA LEU A 33 11.21 -14.27 -4.84
C LEU A 33 12.65 -14.75 -5.06
N PRO A 34 13.65 -13.98 -4.62
CA PRO A 34 15.00 -14.50 -4.51
C PRO A 34 15.05 -15.68 -3.54
N ASP A 35 16.03 -16.56 -3.70
CA ASP A 35 16.25 -17.67 -2.80
C ASP A 35 16.34 -17.22 -1.34
N SER A 36 15.78 -18.04 -0.45
CA SER A 36 15.74 -17.79 1.02
C SER A 36 14.84 -16.65 1.49
N TYR A 37 14.12 -15.94 0.59
CA TYR A 37 13.05 -15.03 0.99
C TYR A 37 11.72 -15.78 1.07
N ASN A 38 10.88 -15.39 2.02
CA ASN A 38 9.59 -16.04 2.25
C ASN A 38 8.44 -15.03 2.29
N ILE A 39 7.22 -15.49 1.98
CA ILE A 39 5.99 -14.74 2.21
C ILE A 39 5.41 -15.16 3.56
N MET A 40 4.97 -14.17 4.31
CA MET A 40 4.20 -14.29 5.55
C MET A 40 3.02 -13.31 5.50
N SER A 41 2.04 -13.47 6.35
CA SER A 41 0.99 -12.48 6.59
C SER A 41 0.80 -12.24 8.08
N PHE A 42 0.00 -11.24 8.47
CA PHE A 42 -0.14 -10.84 9.87
C PHE A 42 -0.88 -11.87 10.73
N ASP A 43 -1.55 -12.83 10.14
CA ASP A 43 -2.18 -13.96 10.82
C ASP A 43 -1.22 -15.14 11.09
N ASP A 44 0.04 -15.04 10.68
CA ASP A 44 1.09 -16.00 11.03
C ASP A 44 1.47 -15.87 12.52
N ASP A 45 1.60 -17.00 13.22
CA ASP A 45 1.96 -17.05 14.65
C ASP A 45 3.31 -16.36 14.97
N ASN A 46 4.18 -16.22 13.97
CA ASN A 46 5.48 -15.55 14.11
C ASN A 46 5.44 -14.05 13.81
N PHE A 47 4.26 -13.47 13.56
CA PHE A 47 4.12 -12.04 13.30
C PHE A 47 4.47 -11.22 14.55
N ASP A 48 5.41 -10.30 14.38
CA ASP A 48 5.89 -9.38 15.43
C ASP A 48 5.47 -7.94 15.07
N VAL A 49 4.55 -7.40 15.85
CA VAL A 49 3.98 -6.07 15.66
C VAL A 49 5.02 -4.95 15.81
N ASP A 50 5.95 -5.06 16.73
CA ASP A 50 6.97 -4.03 16.96
C ASP A 50 8.00 -4.01 15.82
N ARG A 51 8.37 -5.18 15.31
CA ARG A 51 9.17 -5.32 14.10
C ARG A 51 8.48 -4.71 12.89
N TYR A 52 7.16 -4.95 12.73
CA TYR A 52 6.38 -4.35 11.65
C TYR A 52 6.39 -2.82 11.70
N TYR A 53 6.12 -2.23 12.88
CA TYR A 53 6.14 -0.76 13.01
C TYR A 53 7.52 -0.16 12.80
N SER A 54 8.57 -0.89 13.15
CA SER A 54 9.94 -0.48 12.83
C SER A 54 10.22 -0.53 11.33
N ALA A 55 9.75 -1.57 10.65
CA ALA A 55 9.91 -1.73 9.22
C ALA A 55 9.12 -0.68 8.41
N ILE A 56 7.85 -0.44 8.72
CA ILE A 56 7.04 0.55 8.01
C ILE A 56 7.62 1.97 8.16
N TRP A 57 8.09 2.33 9.35
CA TRP A 57 8.74 3.62 9.58
C TRP A 57 9.97 3.83 8.69
N LYS A 58 10.87 2.85 8.64
CA LYS A 58 12.05 2.87 7.76
C LYS A 58 11.66 2.81 6.29
N GLY A 59 10.67 2.00 5.94
CA GLY A 59 10.20 1.81 4.58
C GLY A 59 9.63 3.07 3.94
N PHE A 60 9.08 3.98 4.74
CA PHE A 60 8.65 5.33 4.33
C PHE A 60 9.74 6.39 4.44
N ASP A 61 11.01 5.99 4.45
CA ASP A 61 12.19 6.87 4.43
C ASP A 61 12.30 7.85 5.62
N ASN A 62 11.70 7.52 6.77
CA ASN A 62 11.88 8.29 7.98
C ASN A 62 13.30 8.08 8.54
N LYS A 63 14.09 9.13 8.57
CA LYS A 63 15.53 9.08 8.85
C LYS A 63 15.88 9.10 10.34
N ARG A 64 14.96 9.50 11.21
CA ARG A 64 15.19 9.54 12.65
C ARG A 64 14.63 8.29 13.32
N GLU A 65 15.18 7.93 14.46
CA GLU A 65 14.56 6.91 15.31
C GLU A 65 13.26 7.43 15.90
N ARG A 66 12.32 6.52 16.11
CA ARG A 66 11.06 6.83 16.82
C ARG A 66 11.27 6.77 18.31
N ASN A 67 10.56 7.65 19.01
CA ASN A 67 10.39 7.49 20.45
C ASN A 67 9.21 6.54 20.77
N GLU A 68 9.13 6.11 22.02
CA GLU A 68 8.09 5.17 22.48
C GLU A 68 6.66 5.72 22.28
N ILE A 69 6.46 7.03 22.47
CA ILE A 69 5.15 7.69 22.30
C ILE A 69 4.70 7.61 20.84
N GLU A 70 5.61 7.81 19.89
CA GLU A 70 5.29 7.70 18.46
C GLU A 70 4.97 6.26 18.05
N LEU A 71 5.69 5.29 18.62
CA LEU A 71 5.43 3.87 18.39
C LEU A 71 4.04 3.50 18.89
N GLU A 72 3.69 3.89 20.11
CA GLU A 72 2.38 3.63 20.70
C GLU A 72 1.26 4.35 19.92
N SER A 73 1.50 5.61 19.52
CA SER A 73 0.55 6.36 18.68
C SER A 73 0.29 5.70 17.32
N MET A 74 1.30 5.09 16.71
CA MET A 74 1.14 4.35 15.45
C MET A 74 0.31 3.07 15.66
N LYS A 75 0.63 2.28 16.68
CA LYS A 75 -0.14 1.09 17.03
C LYS A 75 -1.63 1.39 17.20
N ASN A 76 -1.93 2.47 17.93
CA ASN A 76 -3.31 2.90 18.16
C ASN A 76 -4.03 3.44 16.91
N ARG A 77 -3.30 4.03 15.96
CA ARG A 77 -3.88 4.59 14.72
C ARG A 77 -4.18 3.54 13.67
N GLU A 78 -3.30 2.57 13.50
CA GLU A 78 -3.48 1.56 12.46
C GLU A 78 -4.52 0.49 12.83
N GLY A 79 -4.98 0.49 14.09
CA GLY A 79 -6.10 -0.29 14.58
C GLY A 79 -6.24 -1.67 13.93
N PHE A 80 -5.50 -2.65 14.42
CA PHE A 80 -5.72 -4.05 14.03
C PHE A 80 -7.17 -4.54 14.26
N GLU A 81 -7.98 -3.69 14.87
CA GLU A 81 -9.41 -3.92 15.16
C GLU A 81 -10.36 -3.31 14.11
N ALA A 82 -9.83 -2.73 13.03
CA ALA A 82 -10.67 -2.14 11.99
C ALA A 82 -11.58 -3.21 11.37
N SER A 83 -12.87 -2.91 11.31
CA SER A 83 -13.86 -3.74 10.60
C SER A 83 -13.39 -3.95 9.16
N TYR A 84 -13.32 -5.11 8.63
CA TYR A 84 -12.80 -5.45 7.29
C TYR A 84 -11.26 -5.49 7.17
N LEU A 85 -10.52 -5.41 8.27
CA LEU A 85 -9.10 -5.72 8.24
C LEU A 85 -8.93 -7.24 8.20
N ASP A 86 -8.49 -7.76 7.09
CA ASP A 86 -8.14 -9.17 6.95
C ASP A 86 -6.63 -9.32 7.10
N MET A 87 -6.20 -10.00 8.16
CA MET A 87 -4.78 -10.20 8.48
C MET A 87 -4.07 -11.05 7.43
N ASN A 88 -4.78 -11.96 6.76
CA ASN A 88 -4.27 -12.73 5.62
C ASN A 88 -3.93 -11.86 4.40
N LEU A 89 -4.53 -10.68 4.31
CA LEU A 89 -4.30 -9.72 3.23
C LEU A 89 -3.23 -8.67 3.57
N ARG A 90 -2.52 -8.84 4.70
CA ARG A 90 -1.37 -8.03 5.12
C ARG A 90 -0.09 -8.79 4.83
N ILE A 91 0.40 -8.68 3.60
CA ILE A 91 1.49 -9.48 3.07
C ILE A 91 2.84 -8.92 3.52
N LEU A 92 3.70 -9.78 4.03
CA LEU A 92 5.10 -9.48 4.35
C LEU A 92 6.03 -10.34 3.50
N VAL A 93 7.12 -9.75 3.06
CA VAL A 93 8.27 -10.48 2.52
C VAL A 93 9.36 -10.48 3.57
N ILE A 94 9.76 -11.67 3.99
CA ILE A 94 10.75 -11.91 5.04
C ILE A 94 12.10 -12.20 4.40
N ALA A 95 13.11 -11.44 4.81
CA ALA A 95 14.50 -11.67 4.40
C ALA A 95 15.14 -12.83 5.20
N PRO A 96 16.26 -13.42 4.72
CA PRO A 96 16.94 -14.53 5.41
C PRO A 96 17.40 -14.22 6.84
N ASN A 97 17.65 -12.95 7.15
CA ASN A 97 18.00 -12.48 8.50
C ASN A 97 16.78 -12.18 9.39
N GLY A 98 15.57 -12.44 8.90
CA GLY A 98 14.32 -12.21 9.62
C GLY A 98 13.72 -10.81 9.45
N ASP A 99 14.35 -9.90 8.71
CA ASP A 99 13.79 -8.57 8.47
C ASP A 99 12.48 -8.62 7.68
N TYR A 100 11.54 -7.75 8.03
CA TYR A 100 10.34 -7.47 7.25
C TYR A 100 10.70 -6.56 6.07
N ALA A 101 11.30 -7.17 5.04
CA ALA A 101 11.95 -6.47 3.93
C ALA A 101 10.99 -5.68 3.05
N SER A 102 9.75 -6.16 2.89
CA SER A 102 8.69 -5.49 2.12
C SER A 102 7.32 -5.85 2.65
N HIS A 103 6.36 -4.96 2.45
CA HIS A 103 4.97 -5.13 2.87
C HIS A 103 4.01 -4.62 1.80
N CYS A 104 2.86 -5.28 1.72
CA CYS A 104 1.68 -4.81 1.01
C CYS A 104 0.43 -5.11 1.83
N GLY A 105 -0.29 -4.07 2.23
CA GLY A 105 -1.64 -4.19 2.74
C GLY A 105 -2.65 -4.18 1.61
N MET A 106 -3.65 -5.06 1.70
CA MET A 106 -4.80 -5.05 0.81
C MET A 106 -6.06 -4.78 1.63
N TRP A 107 -6.96 -4.01 1.07
CA TRP A 107 -8.31 -3.81 1.57
C TRP A 107 -9.28 -4.50 0.63
N TYR A 108 -10.12 -5.37 1.18
CA TYR A 108 -11.13 -6.10 0.43
C TYR A 108 -12.40 -6.25 1.25
N ILE A 109 -13.52 -5.94 0.65
CA ILE A 109 -14.83 -6.17 1.26
C ILE A 109 -15.42 -7.43 0.62
N PRO A 110 -15.79 -8.46 1.41
CA PRO A 110 -16.38 -9.68 0.88
C PRO A 110 -17.54 -9.41 -0.08
N GLY A 111 -17.49 -10.05 -1.24
CA GLY A 111 -18.48 -9.85 -2.31
C GLY A 111 -18.20 -8.68 -3.26
N SER A 112 -17.16 -7.88 -3.01
CA SER A 112 -16.71 -6.85 -3.95
C SER A 112 -15.98 -7.46 -5.14
N GLU A 113 -16.09 -6.83 -6.32
CA GLU A 113 -15.28 -7.21 -7.49
C GLU A 113 -13.90 -6.55 -7.49
N TYR A 114 -13.59 -5.68 -6.52
CA TYR A 114 -12.34 -4.94 -6.47
C TYR A 114 -11.75 -4.89 -5.06
N ALA A 115 -10.43 -4.81 -5.03
CA ALA A 115 -9.63 -4.59 -3.84
C ALA A 115 -8.83 -3.30 -3.96
N TYR A 116 -8.28 -2.81 -2.83
CA TYR A 116 -7.46 -1.61 -2.79
C TYR A 116 -6.11 -1.90 -2.13
N VAL A 117 -5.05 -1.34 -2.70
CA VAL A 117 -3.65 -1.56 -2.28
C VAL A 117 -3.20 -0.41 -1.39
N GLU A 118 -2.99 -0.66 -0.09
CA GLU A 118 -2.44 0.31 0.88
C GLU A 118 -2.24 -0.33 2.25
N PRO A 119 -1.14 -0.03 2.96
CA PRO A 119 0.08 0.63 2.50
C PRO A 119 1.02 -0.33 1.77
N VAL A 120 2.04 0.23 1.08
CA VAL A 120 3.13 -0.55 0.49
C VAL A 120 4.46 0.07 0.86
N PHE A 121 5.39 -0.72 1.35
CA PHE A 121 6.77 -0.29 1.52
C PHE A 121 7.78 -1.40 1.17
N THR A 122 8.99 -1.00 0.88
CA THR A 122 10.18 -1.85 0.83
C THR A 122 11.31 -1.11 1.52
N LEU A 123 11.96 -1.76 2.48
CA LEU A 123 13.11 -1.19 3.19
C LEU A 123 14.19 -0.77 2.19
N PRO A 124 14.88 0.37 2.42
CA PRO A 124 15.84 0.93 1.47
C PRO A 124 16.88 -0.08 0.99
N GLU A 125 17.43 -0.88 1.89
CA GLU A 125 18.46 -1.90 1.64
C GLU A 125 17.97 -3.08 0.80
N TYR A 126 16.67 -3.31 0.71
CA TYR A 126 16.03 -4.40 -0.03
C TYR A 126 15.34 -3.95 -1.33
N ARG A 127 15.49 -2.66 -1.70
CA ARG A 127 14.90 -2.12 -2.93
C ARG A 127 15.56 -2.70 -4.18
N LYS A 128 14.84 -2.70 -5.30
CA LYS A 128 15.27 -3.20 -6.62
C LYS A 128 15.52 -4.72 -6.70
N MET A 129 15.15 -5.47 -5.67
CA MET A 129 15.23 -6.95 -5.64
C MET A 129 13.92 -7.64 -6.05
N GLY A 130 12.89 -6.89 -6.44
CA GLY A 130 11.59 -7.46 -6.81
C GLY A 130 10.65 -7.74 -5.63
N LEU A 131 11.06 -7.48 -4.38
CA LEU A 131 10.29 -7.84 -3.18
C LEU A 131 8.97 -7.07 -3.08
N GLY A 132 8.95 -5.78 -3.41
CA GLY A 132 7.72 -5.00 -3.47
C GLY A 132 6.73 -5.52 -4.52
N LYS A 133 7.25 -5.95 -5.68
CA LYS A 133 6.44 -6.63 -6.70
C LYS A 133 5.83 -7.91 -6.14
N ALA A 134 6.62 -8.73 -5.45
CA ALA A 134 6.16 -9.99 -4.88
C ALA A 134 5.07 -9.75 -3.82
N ALA A 135 5.26 -8.79 -2.90
CA ALA A 135 4.28 -8.45 -1.87
C ALA A 135 2.95 -7.99 -2.49
N VAL A 136 2.98 -7.05 -3.45
CA VAL A 136 1.77 -6.52 -4.09
C VAL A 136 1.05 -7.62 -4.88
N LEU A 137 1.76 -8.39 -5.71
CA LEU A 137 1.13 -9.40 -6.56
C LEU A 137 0.62 -10.62 -5.76
N GLU A 138 1.23 -10.96 -4.62
CA GLU A 138 0.65 -11.96 -3.71
C GLU A 138 -0.64 -11.44 -3.07
N GLY A 139 -0.67 -10.17 -2.62
CA GLY A 139 -1.89 -9.55 -2.11
C GLY A 139 -3.01 -9.53 -3.15
N VAL A 140 -2.72 -9.11 -4.37
CA VAL A 140 -3.64 -9.13 -5.52
C VAL A 140 -4.17 -10.54 -5.78
N LYS A 141 -3.29 -11.53 -5.80
CA LYS A 141 -3.65 -12.95 -5.98
C LYS A 141 -4.57 -13.47 -4.86
N ARG A 142 -4.30 -13.11 -3.59
CA ARG A 142 -5.16 -13.51 -2.46
C ARG A 142 -6.55 -12.88 -2.57
N CYS A 143 -6.64 -11.59 -2.91
CA CYS A 143 -7.93 -10.94 -3.18
C CYS A 143 -8.69 -11.62 -4.32
N GLY A 144 -7.98 -12.04 -5.38
CA GLY A 144 -8.59 -12.80 -6.47
C GLY A 144 -9.21 -14.12 -6.03
N LYS A 145 -8.57 -14.85 -5.12
CA LYS A 145 -9.13 -16.08 -4.54
C LYS A 145 -10.40 -15.81 -3.71
N LEU A 146 -10.57 -14.60 -3.18
CA LEU A 146 -11.75 -14.17 -2.45
C LEU A 146 -12.86 -13.62 -3.37
N GLY A 147 -12.60 -13.48 -4.68
CA GLY A 147 -13.59 -13.06 -5.67
C GLY A 147 -13.35 -11.70 -6.30
N ALA A 148 -12.32 -10.95 -5.90
CA ALA A 148 -11.96 -9.72 -6.56
C ALA A 148 -11.49 -9.98 -8.00
N LYS A 149 -11.89 -9.13 -8.93
CA LYS A 149 -11.49 -9.17 -10.34
C LYS A 149 -10.41 -8.13 -10.67
N GLN A 150 -10.32 -7.10 -9.85
CA GLN A 150 -9.44 -5.96 -10.05
C GLN A 150 -8.89 -5.45 -8.73
N ALA A 151 -7.66 -4.89 -8.77
CA ALA A 151 -7.11 -4.15 -7.65
C ALA A 151 -6.72 -2.74 -8.07
N TYR A 152 -6.90 -1.78 -7.17
CA TYR A 152 -6.70 -0.35 -7.39
C TYR A 152 -5.64 0.20 -6.46
N VAL A 153 -4.94 1.23 -6.92
CA VAL A 153 -4.01 2.03 -6.11
C VAL A 153 -4.11 3.50 -6.50
N LEU A 154 -4.04 4.39 -5.52
CA LEU A 154 -3.93 5.84 -5.75
C LEU A 154 -2.46 6.22 -5.76
N SER A 155 -1.82 6.18 -6.92
CA SER A 155 -0.39 6.47 -7.07
C SER A 155 0.00 6.85 -8.49
N THR A 156 1.00 7.72 -8.63
CA THR A 156 1.68 8.05 -9.89
C THR A 156 3.05 7.38 -10.00
N GLN A 157 3.42 6.53 -9.04
CA GLN A 157 4.75 5.90 -9.02
C GLN A 157 4.92 4.90 -10.16
N GLN A 158 6.00 5.02 -10.90
CA GLN A 158 6.38 4.12 -11.99
C GLN A 158 6.47 2.65 -11.55
N PHE A 159 6.72 2.43 -10.26
CA PHE A 159 6.73 1.09 -9.64
C PHE A 159 5.46 0.30 -9.98
N TYR A 160 4.27 0.90 -9.78
CA TYR A 160 3.01 0.22 -10.04
C TYR A 160 2.80 -0.09 -11.51
N TYR A 161 3.20 0.82 -12.40
CA TYR A 161 3.10 0.60 -13.85
C TYR A 161 4.02 -0.53 -14.30
N ASN A 162 5.22 -0.62 -13.72
CA ASN A 162 6.18 -1.68 -14.03
C ASN A 162 5.74 -3.08 -13.57
N ILE A 163 4.80 -3.17 -12.64
CA ILE A 163 4.26 -4.46 -12.15
C ILE A 163 2.88 -4.81 -12.71
N GLY A 164 2.38 -4.01 -13.66
CA GLY A 164 1.19 -4.32 -14.44
C GLY A 164 -0.05 -3.45 -14.16
N PHE A 165 0.05 -2.46 -13.26
CA PHE A 165 -1.01 -1.46 -13.12
C PHE A 165 -0.99 -0.50 -14.31
N TYR A 166 -2.15 0.02 -14.67
CA TYR A 166 -2.29 1.07 -15.68
C TYR A 166 -3.22 2.18 -15.18
N PRO A 167 -2.95 3.45 -15.54
CA PRO A 167 -3.75 4.57 -15.08
C PRO A 167 -5.13 4.55 -15.74
N ILE A 168 -6.18 4.78 -14.96
CA ILE A 168 -7.55 4.86 -15.44
C ILE A 168 -8.16 6.25 -15.23
N GLN A 169 -7.66 6.99 -14.26
CA GLN A 169 -8.13 8.33 -13.93
C GLN A 169 -6.98 9.18 -13.38
N ASN A 170 -6.90 10.42 -13.85
CA ASN A 170 -6.00 11.42 -13.30
C ASN A 170 -6.79 12.42 -12.48
N GLU A 171 -6.25 12.76 -11.31
CA GLU A 171 -6.82 13.69 -10.38
C GLU A 171 -5.91 14.90 -10.17
N THR A 172 -6.51 16.05 -9.88
CA THR A 172 -5.78 17.27 -9.57
C THR A 172 -6.05 17.63 -8.11
N TRP A 173 -5.01 17.94 -7.37
CA TRP A 173 -5.14 18.45 -6.02
C TRP A 173 -5.57 19.91 -6.03
N TRP A 174 -6.49 20.25 -5.11
CA TRP A 174 -7.02 21.59 -4.96
C TRP A 174 -6.76 22.06 -3.54
N VAL A 175 -6.30 23.30 -3.39
CA VAL A 175 -6.06 23.91 -2.08
C VAL A 175 -6.90 25.16 -1.92
N TYR A 176 -7.31 25.46 -0.69
CA TYR A 176 -8.02 26.68 -0.42
C TYR A 176 -7.07 27.87 -0.49
N LYS A 177 -7.47 28.96 -1.14
CA LYS A 177 -6.62 30.12 -1.43
C LYS A 177 -5.90 30.71 -0.20
N ASN A 178 -6.51 30.65 0.97
CA ASN A 178 -5.98 31.20 2.23
C ASN A 178 -5.07 30.21 2.97
N SER A 179 -4.75 29.05 2.39
CA SER A 179 -3.87 28.02 2.97
C SER A 179 -2.46 28.04 2.36
N LEU A 180 -2.15 29.06 1.55
CA LEU A 180 -0.84 29.30 0.93
C LEU A 180 -0.14 30.49 1.66
#